data_11daaa9b1f9aad693064fdd554be4e49
#
_entry.id   11daaa9b1f9aad693064fdd554be4e49
#
_cell.length_a   1.000
_cell.length_b   1.000
_cell.length_c   1.000
_cell.angle_alpha   90.00
_cell.angle_beta   90.00
_cell.angle_gamma   90.00
#
_symmetry.space_group_name_H-M   'P 1'
#
loop_
_entity.id
_entity.type
_entity.pdbx_description
1 polymer ?
#
loop_
_entity_poly.entity_id
_entity_poly.type
_entity_poly.pdbx_seq_one_letter_code
_entity_poly.pdbx_strand_id
1 'polypeptide(L)'
;MKSEVIINNDKNIDENIDCSFNSHNTTITEDTIVNEDTTIKKDNIIFDILDKNLQPKFHVNDYEQIVTIYRSIKQNYIFYITILLCIYIFTQCSHNKSNLIYGTGTMIFITFYGYAVHYLSHFMGDYVSKIYKSYDNIFTRNKYFNWFAENLIYFGEFHAKVHHDTSINKTSKNIALEFINNFITQGWIIIVIKYALIFLDNRVILLWALYYATVHNINYNITHPLTHQQHHINSRTNYGIDIWDIIIGSKYDWSEVETHNHTAINLIVITAVIYYVCNKFKI
;
A
#
# COMPACT_ATOMS: atom_id res chain seq x y z
N MET A 1 -21.37 56.63 22.44
CA MET A 1 -22.11 55.38 22.24
C MET A 1 -21.28 54.51 21.31
N LYS A 2 -20.51 53.57 21.84
CA LYS A 2 -19.80 52.53 21.07
C LYS A 2 -20.48 51.22 21.41
N SER A 3 -20.99 50.53 20.41
CA SER A 3 -21.59 49.22 20.55
C SER A 3 -20.48 48.16 20.45
N GLU A 4 -20.28 47.43 21.53
CA GLU A 4 -19.43 46.24 21.56
C GLU A 4 -20.17 45.08 20.86
N VAL A 5 -19.47 44.44 19.92
CA VAL A 5 -19.90 43.20 19.31
C VAL A 5 -19.25 42.04 20.09
N ILE A 6 -20.07 41.33 20.83
CA ILE A 6 -19.67 40.08 21.50
C ILE A 6 -19.69 38.97 20.48
N ILE A 7 -18.53 38.40 20.13
CA ILE A 7 -18.43 37.20 19.32
C ILE A 7 -18.35 36.01 20.28
N ASN A 8 -19.44 35.29 20.41
CA ASN A 8 -19.45 33.98 21.06
C ASN A 8 -18.84 32.93 20.11
N ASN A 9 -17.65 32.47 20.43
CA ASN A 9 -17.02 31.31 19.83
C ASN A 9 -17.28 30.08 20.72
N ASP A 10 -18.44 29.48 20.58
CA ASP A 10 -18.67 28.10 21.01
C ASP A 10 -18.91 27.25 19.76
N LYS A 11 -17.89 26.61 19.23
CA LYS A 11 -18.01 25.49 18.33
C LYS A 11 -17.32 24.30 18.95
N ASN A 12 -18.11 23.46 19.62
CA ASN A 12 -17.84 22.07 19.80
C ASN A 12 -17.64 21.44 18.40
N ILE A 13 -16.42 21.03 18.12
CA ILE A 13 -16.14 20.22 16.95
C ILE A 13 -16.36 18.78 17.39
N ASP A 14 -17.55 18.26 17.10
CA ASP A 14 -17.81 16.81 17.17
C ASP A 14 -16.97 16.14 16.08
N GLU A 15 -15.92 15.42 16.50
CA GLU A 15 -15.12 14.53 15.68
C GLU A 15 -15.93 13.26 15.33
N ASN A 16 -16.84 13.39 14.36
CA ASN A 16 -17.38 12.26 13.63
C ASN A 16 -17.31 12.60 12.13
N ILE A 17 -16.11 12.45 11.56
CA ILE A 17 -15.96 12.41 10.11
C ILE A 17 -16.30 10.99 9.67
N ASP A 18 -17.58 10.77 9.48
CA ASP A 18 -18.10 9.61 8.76
C ASP A 18 -17.73 9.79 7.29
N CYS A 19 -16.76 8.97 6.79
CA CYS A 19 -16.36 8.95 5.39
C CYS A 19 -17.40 8.24 4.51
N SER A 20 -18.68 8.50 4.74
CA SER A 20 -19.73 8.20 3.78
C SER A 20 -19.85 9.38 2.81
N PHE A 21 -19.36 9.19 1.61
CA PHE A 21 -19.69 10.06 0.49
C PHE A 21 -21.21 9.96 0.28
N ASN A 22 -21.96 10.87 0.87
CA ASN A 22 -23.36 11.03 0.57
C ASN A 22 -23.50 11.48 -0.89
N SER A 23 -23.95 10.55 -1.74
CA SER A 23 -24.55 10.90 -3.01
C SER A 23 -25.73 11.82 -2.71
N HIS A 24 -25.57 13.12 -2.91
CA HIS A 24 -26.67 14.05 -2.90
C HIS A 24 -27.66 13.63 -4.00
N ASN A 25 -28.78 13.04 -3.58
CA ASN A 25 -29.97 12.97 -4.38
C ASN A 25 -30.48 14.40 -4.58
N THR A 26 -30.01 15.06 -5.62
CA THR A 26 -30.59 16.27 -6.14
C THR A 26 -31.82 15.82 -6.93
N THR A 27 -32.99 16.04 -6.39
CA THR A 27 -34.27 15.92 -7.10
C THR A 27 -34.25 16.97 -8.21
N ILE A 28 -33.93 16.56 -9.43
CA ILE A 28 -33.98 17.40 -10.62
C ILE A 28 -35.46 17.38 -11.04
N THR A 29 -36.14 18.52 -10.88
CA THR A 29 -37.43 18.76 -11.52
C THR A 29 -37.23 18.76 -13.04
N GLU A 30 -38.06 17.97 -13.72
CA GLU A 30 -38.15 17.91 -15.19
C GLU A 30 -38.38 19.30 -15.73
N ASP A 31 -37.41 19.93 -16.35
CA ASP A 31 -37.51 20.91 -17.43
C ASP A 31 -36.15 21.57 -17.77
N THR A 32 -35.07 20.76 -17.90
CA THR A 32 -33.87 21.28 -18.56
C THR A 32 -33.34 20.21 -19.48
N ILE A 33 -33.57 20.33 -20.77
CA ILE A 33 -32.84 19.59 -21.81
C ILE A 33 -31.40 20.10 -21.77
N VAL A 34 -30.61 19.51 -20.92
CA VAL A 34 -29.17 19.73 -20.89
C VAL A 34 -28.56 18.81 -21.96
N ASN A 35 -27.98 19.41 -23.01
CA ASN A 35 -27.27 18.70 -24.04
C ASN A 35 -26.19 17.82 -23.37
N GLU A 36 -26.28 16.49 -23.49
CA GLU A 36 -25.33 15.50 -22.94
C GLU A 36 -23.88 15.83 -23.29
N ASP A 37 -23.64 16.39 -24.48
CA ASP A 37 -22.30 16.80 -24.94
C ASP A 37 -21.63 17.90 -24.10
N THR A 38 -22.39 18.76 -23.42
CA THR A 38 -21.82 19.84 -22.60
C THR A 38 -21.47 19.38 -21.21
N THR A 39 -22.15 18.36 -20.67
CA THR A 39 -21.89 17.80 -19.35
C THR A 39 -20.60 16.95 -19.38
N ILE A 40 -20.44 16.10 -20.40
CA ILE A 40 -19.24 15.27 -20.61
C ILE A 40 -17.97 16.15 -20.79
N LYS A 41 -18.10 17.30 -21.50
CA LYS A 41 -16.98 18.24 -21.62
C LYS A 41 -16.61 18.93 -20.31
N LYS A 42 -17.60 19.26 -19.47
CA LYS A 42 -17.36 19.90 -18.17
C LYS A 42 -16.70 18.98 -17.18
N ASP A 43 -17.11 17.72 -17.12
CA ASP A 43 -16.52 16.71 -16.24
C ASP A 43 -15.08 16.40 -16.67
N ASN A 44 -14.80 16.29 -17.96
CA ASN A 44 -13.44 16.11 -18.46
C ASN A 44 -12.53 17.32 -18.18
N ILE A 45 -13.04 18.54 -18.22
CA ILE A 45 -12.27 19.75 -17.89
C ILE A 45 -11.98 19.82 -16.38
N ILE A 46 -12.93 19.46 -15.54
CA ILE A 46 -12.73 19.41 -14.07
C ILE A 46 -11.72 18.30 -13.71
N PHE A 47 -11.82 17.12 -14.32
CA PHE A 47 -10.83 16.05 -14.17
C PHE A 47 -9.44 16.46 -14.66
N ASP A 48 -9.31 17.11 -15.80
CA ASP A 48 -8.04 17.62 -16.32
C ASP A 48 -7.43 18.73 -15.43
N ILE A 49 -8.25 19.58 -14.84
CA ILE A 49 -7.78 20.63 -13.92
C ILE A 49 -7.36 20.04 -12.58
N LEU A 50 -8.10 19.06 -12.06
CA LEU A 50 -7.75 18.33 -10.85
C LEU A 50 -6.49 17.47 -11.07
N ASP A 51 -6.38 16.77 -12.20
CA ASP A 51 -5.20 15.95 -12.54
C ASP A 51 -3.94 16.81 -12.72
N LYS A 52 -4.04 18.01 -13.30
CA LYS A 52 -2.91 18.94 -13.44
C LYS A 52 -2.45 19.57 -12.11
N ASN A 53 -3.36 19.83 -11.19
CA ASN A 53 -3.04 20.39 -9.88
C ASN A 53 -2.61 19.32 -8.86
N LEU A 54 -2.96 18.05 -9.11
CA LEU A 54 -2.63 16.88 -8.29
C LEU A 54 -1.45 16.07 -8.85
N GLN A 55 -0.79 16.56 -9.91
CA GLN A 55 0.44 15.91 -10.40
C GLN A 55 1.47 15.96 -9.28
N PRO A 56 1.96 14.82 -8.81
CA PRO A 56 3.04 14.80 -7.83
C PRO A 56 4.22 15.57 -8.44
N LYS A 57 4.88 16.36 -7.60
CA LYS A 57 6.12 17.04 -8.02
C LYS A 57 7.20 15.97 -8.18
N PHE A 58 7.25 15.29 -9.32
CA PHE A 58 8.24 14.26 -9.63
C PHE A 58 9.68 14.79 -9.70
N HIS A 59 9.88 16.11 -9.73
CA HIS A 59 11.18 16.74 -9.71
C HIS A 59 11.35 17.62 -8.48
N VAL A 60 11.83 16.99 -7.43
CA VAL A 60 12.39 17.66 -6.27
C VAL A 60 13.89 17.76 -6.51
N ASN A 61 14.52 18.84 -6.09
CA ASN A 61 15.96 18.95 -6.20
C ASN A 61 16.64 17.96 -5.21
N ASP A 62 17.86 17.56 -5.53
CA ASP A 62 18.62 16.56 -4.73
C ASP A 62 18.73 16.94 -3.26
N TYR A 63 18.82 18.23 -2.95
CA TYR A 63 18.88 18.72 -1.56
C TYR A 63 17.59 18.43 -0.80
N GLU A 64 16.43 18.71 -1.36
CA GLU A 64 15.14 18.45 -0.72
C GLU A 64 14.92 16.94 -0.53
N GLN A 65 15.34 16.13 -1.49
CA GLN A 65 15.32 14.67 -1.38
C GLN A 65 16.17 14.18 -0.20
N ILE A 66 17.41 14.63 -0.08
CA ILE A 66 18.31 14.27 1.02
C ILE A 66 17.74 14.72 2.38
N VAL A 67 17.21 15.94 2.46
CA VAL A 67 16.58 16.46 3.68
C VAL A 67 15.36 15.60 4.08
N THR A 68 14.56 15.17 3.10
CA THR A 68 13.39 14.35 3.37
C THR A 68 13.79 12.92 3.78
N ILE A 69 14.83 12.33 3.21
CA ILE A 69 15.41 11.06 3.67
C ILE A 69 15.82 11.17 5.14
N TYR A 70 16.59 12.22 5.48
CA TYR A 70 17.04 12.43 6.87
C TYR A 70 15.84 12.58 7.83
N ARG A 71 14.82 13.34 7.44
CA ARG A 71 13.58 13.52 8.21
C ARG A 71 12.85 12.20 8.41
N SER A 72 12.71 11.40 7.35
CA SER A 72 12.07 10.07 7.39
C SER A 72 12.80 9.13 8.36
N ILE A 73 14.12 9.04 8.26
CA ILE A 73 14.92 8.22 9.18
C ILE A 73 14.79 8.71 10.62
N LYS A 74 14.91 10.02 10.84
CA LYS A 74 14.80 10.61 12.18
C LYS A 74 13.43 10.43 12.80
N GLN A 75 12.36 10.56 12.01
CA GLN A 75 11.00 10.39 12.49
C GLN A 75 10.69 8.91 12.78
N ASN A 76 11.25 8.00 12.02
CA ASN A 76 10.97 6.57 12.10
C ASN A 76 12.07 5.75 12.80
N TYR A 77 12.90 6.37 13.66
CA TYR A 77 14.04 5.70 14.27
C TYR A 77 13.64 4.49 15.13
N ILE A 78 12.50 4.54 15.82
CA ILE A 78 11.99 3.40 16.63
C ILE A 78 11.66 2.24 15.71
N PHE A 79 11.00 2.49 14.60
CA PHE A 79 10.67 1.47 13.60
C PHE A 79 11.94 0.79 13.06
N TYR A 80 12.94 1.55 12.64
CA TYR A 80 14.18 1.00 12.09
C TYR A 80 15.01 0.24 13.14
N ILE A 81 15.10 0.76 14.36
CA ILE A 81 15.76 0.04 15.47
C ILE A 81 15.03 -1.27 15.76
N THR A 82 13.69 -1.27 15.76
CA THR A 82 12.89 -2.47 15.99
C THR A 82 13.14 -3.51 14.89
N ILE A 83 13.23 -3.12 13.63
CA ILE A 83 13.61 -4.03 12.53
C ILE A 83 14.97 -4.69 12.82
N LEU A 84 15.98 -3.91 13.18
CA LEU A 84 17.33 -4.43 13.46
C LEU A 84 17.32 -5.38 14.66
N LEU A 85 16.53 -5.09 15.70
CA LEU A 85 16.36 -5.97 16.86
C LEU A 85 15.66 -7.28 16.47
N CYS A 86 14.62 -7.22 15.63
CA CYS A 86 13.94 -8.42 15.11
C CYS A 86 14.89 -9.31 14.31
N ILE A 87 15.70 -8.72 13.42
CA ILE A 87 16.71 -9.44 12.67
C ILE A 87 17.75 -10.06 13.62
N TYR A 88 18.23 -9.30 14.61
CA TYR A 88 19.16 -9.81 15.61
C TYR A 88 18.58 -11.02 16.37
N ILE A 89 17.31 -10.98 16.80
CA ILE A 89 16.64 -12.11 17.43
C ILE A 89 16.69 -13.36 16.53
N PHE A 90 16.47 -13.21 15.23
CA PHE A 90 16.57 -14.33 14.29
C PHE A 90 17.99 -14.90 14.17
N THR A 91 19.03 -14.09 14.36
CA THR A 91 20.41 -14.61 14.39
C THR A 91 20.68 -15.53 15.59
N GLN A 92 19.87 -15.42 16.65
CA GLN A 92 19.96 -16.24 17.85
C GLN A 92 19.20 -17.59 17.72
N CYS A 93 18.45 -17.81 16.64
CA CYS A 93 17.83 -19.11 16.40
C CYS A 93 18.88 -20.18 16.13
N SER A 94 18.88 -21.24 16.94
CA SER A 94 19.96 -22.21 17.05
C SER A 94 20.20 -23.08 15.83
N HIS A 95 19.24 -23.23 14.93
CA HIS A 95 19.26 -24.22 13.85
C HIS A 95 19.66 -23.66 12.47
N ASN A 96 19.54 -22.37 12.25
CA ASN A 96 19.96 -21.73 10.99
C ASN A 96 20.68 -20.42 11.30
N LYS A 97 22.00 -20.49 11.35
CA LYS A 97 22.84 -19.32 11.63
C LYS A 97 22.75 -18.32 10.48
N SER A 98 21.89 -17.35 10.64
CA SER A 98 21.96 -16.10 9.87
C SER A 98 22.89 -15.13 10.60
N ASN A 99 23.45 -14.18 9.88
CA ASN A 99 24.14 -13.05 10.50
C ASN A 99 23.38 -11.76 10.26
N LEU A 100 23.66 -10.74 11.05
CA LEU A 100 22.96 -9.47 11.02
C LEU A 100 23.05 -8.79 9.63
N ILE A 101 24.20 -8.89 8.96
CA ILE A 101 24.42 -8.30 7.63
C ILE A 101 23.51 -8.97 6.61
N TYR A 102 23.44 -10.29 6.65
CA TYR A 102 22.62 -11.10 5.75
C TYR A 102 21.13 -10.83 5.95
N GLY A 103 20.67 -10.80 7.20
CA GLY A 103 19.29 -10.44 7.54
C GLY A 103 18.94 -9.02 7.14
N THR A 104 19.82 -8.06 7.36
CA THR A 104 19.62 -6.66 6.96
C THR A 104 19.57 -6.53 5.43
N GLY A 105 20.49 -7.18 4.71
CA GLY A 105 20.46 -7.23 3.25
C GLY A 105 19.16 -7.82 2.70
N THR A 106 18.65 -8.90 3.34
CA THR A 106 17.34 -9.48 3.01
C THR A 106 16.21 -8.48 3.25
N MET A 107 16.24 -7.75 4.38
CA MET A 107 15.21 -6.75 4.69
C MET A 107 15.19 -5.61 3.65
N ILE A 108 16.37 -5.09 3.28
CA ILE A 108 16.47 -4.06 2.24
C ILE A 108 15.91 -4.57 0.92
N PHE A 109 16.28 -5.79 0.52
CA PHE A 109 15.79 -6.40 -0.71
C PHE A 109 14.28 -6.59 -0.69
N ILE A 110 13.73 -7.19 0.37
CA ILE A 110 12.29 -7.53 0.42
C ILE A 110 11.40 -6.29 0.53
N THR A 111 11.85 -5.25 1.22
CA THR A 111 11.11 -3.99 1.27
C THR A 111 11.10 -3.27 -0.08
N PHE A 112 12.22 -3.29 -0.81
CA PHE A 112 12.28 -2.79 -2.18
C PHE A 112 11.44 -3.63 -3.14
N TYR A 113 11.51 -4.95 -3.02
CA TYR A 113 10.64 -5.87 -3.77
C TYR A 113 9.17 -5.56 -3.52
N GLY A 114 8.78 -5.35 -2.25
CA GLY A 114 7.42 -4.98 -1.89
C GLY A 114 6.96 -3.69 -2.56
N TYR A 115 7.83 -2.66 -2.59
CA TYR A 115 7.60 -1.44 -3.34
C TYR A 115 7.36 -1.73 -4.84
N ALA A 116 8.25 -2.51 -5.46
CA ALA A 116 8.17 -2.83 -6.88
C ALA A 116 6.91 -3.62 -7.24
N VAL A 117 6.52 -4.60 -6.40
CA VAL A 117 5.29 -5.38 -6.59
C VAL A 117 4.05 -4.50 -6.48
N HIS A 118 4.02 -3.61 -5.49
CA HIS A 118 2.92 -2.67 -5.34
C HIS A 118 2.81 -1.74 -6.56
N TYR A 119 3.93 -1.13 -6.98
CA TYR A 119 3.98 -0.34 -8.21
C TYR A 119 3.45 -1.12 -9.41
N LEU A 120 3.93 -2.35 -9.62
CA LEU A 120 3.53 -3.18 -10.76
C LEU A 120 2.05 -3.59 -10.69
N SER A 121 1.48 -3.80 -9.51
CA SER A 121 0.09 -4.19 -9.35
C SER A 121 -0.91 -3.18 -9.94
N HIS A 122 -0.51 -1.90 -10.05
CA HIS A 122 -1.33 -0.87 -10.68
C HIS A 122 -1.30 -0.88 -12.22
N PHE A 123 -0.29 -1.48 -12.83
CA PHE A 123 -0.09 -1.42 -14.28
C PHE A 123 -0.16 -2.78 -14.96
N MET A 124 0.34 -3.83 -14.30
CA MET A 124 0.51 -5.14 -14.92
C MET A 124 -0.80 -5.86 -15.16
N GLY A 125 -1.79 -5.70 -14.28
CA GLY A 125 -3.06 -6.41 -14.38
C GLY A 125 -3.77 -6.15 -15.70
N ASP A 126 -3.98 -4.88 -16.03
CA ASP A 126 -4.62 -4.50 -17.29
C ASP A 126 -3.80 -4.94 -18.51
N TYR A 127 -2.46 -4.82 -18.43
CA TYR A 127 -1.58 -5.22 -19.52
C TYR A 127 -1.63 -6.73 -19.77
N VAL A 128 -1.49 -7.54 -18.72
CA VAL A 128 -1.56 -9.00 -18.80
C VAL A 128 -2.95 -9.47 -19.26
N SER A 129 -4.01 -8.86 -18.73
CA SER A 129 -5.38 -9.16 -19.15
C SER A 129 -5.61 -8.87 -20.64
N LYS A 130 -5.12 -7.74 -21.15
CA LYS A 130 -5.20 -7.40 -22.57
C LYS A 130 -4.45 -8.40 -23.45
N ILE A 131 -3.20 -8.72 -23.07
CA ILE A 131 -2.41 -9.72 -23.80
C ILE A 131 -3.13 -11.07 -23.79
N TYR A 132 -3.56 -11.56 -22.62
CA TYR A 132 -4.22 -12.84 -22.50
C TYR A 132 -5.47 -12.94 -23.36
N LYS A 133 -6.32 -11.92 -23.37
CA LYS A 133 -7.55 -11.86 -24.16
C LYS A 133 -7.31 -11.69 -25.66
N SER A 134 -6.15 -11.13 -26.06
CA SER A 134 -5.81 -10.94 -27.48
C SER A 134 -5.29 -12.20 -28.17
N TYR A 135 -4.90 -13.22 -27.41
CA TYR A 135 -4.36 -14.46 -27.95
C TYR A 135 -5.41 -15.58 -27.94
N ASP A 136 -5.92 -15.95 -29.13
CA ASP A 136 -6.65 -17.21 -29.32
C ASP A 136 -5.62 -18.34 -29.45
N ASN A 137 -5.30 -18.98 -28.34
CA ASN A 137 -4.32 -20.06 -28.28
C ASN A 137 -4.89 -21.29 -27.56
N ILE A 138 -4.12 -22.39 -27.54
CA ILE A 138 -4.52 -23.65 -26.92
C ILE A 138 -4.90 -23.49 -25.44
N PHE A 139 -4.32 -22.50 -24.74
CA PHE A 139 -4.59 -22.25 -23.33
C PHE A 139 -5.94 -21.59 -23.13
N THR A 140 -6.33 -20.63 -23.98
CA THR A 140 -7.65 -19.99 -23.91
C THR A 140 -8.78 -20.93 -24.30
N ARG A 141 -8.50 -21.92 -25.17
CA ARG A 141 -9.48 -22.94 -25.60
C ARG A 141 -9.72 -24.02 -24.55
N ASN A 142 -8.77 -24.27 -23.64
CA ASN A 142 -8.93 -25.23 -22.56
C ASN A 142 -9.67 -24.61 -21.39
N LYS A 143 -10.89 -25.09 -21.07
CA LYS A 143 -11.74 -24.56 -19.99
C LYS A 143 -11.04 -24.46 -18.63
N TYR A 144 -10.25 -25.46 -18.26
CA TYR A 144 -9.57 -25.47 -16.95
C TYR A 144 -8.39 -24.52 -16.93
N PHE A 145 -7.66 -24.43 -18.03
CA PHE A 145 -6.53 -23.51 -18.14
C PHE A 145 -7.00 -22.06 -18.21
N ASN A 146 -8.08 -21.79 -18.95
CA ASN A 146 -8.70 -20.47 -18.99
C ASN A 146 -9.18 -20.04 -17.61
N TRP A 147 -9.89 -20.92 -16.89
CA TRP A 147 -10.33 -20.66 -15.52
C TRP A 147 -9.15 -20.35 -14.59
N PHE A 148 -8.06 -21.15 -14.65
CA PHE A 148 -6.86 -20.91 -13.84
C PHE A 148 -6.21 -19.56 -14.16
N ALA A 149 -6.04 -19.24 -15.44
CA ALA A 149 -5.43 -18.00 -15.89
C ALA A 149 -6.27 -16.77 -15.49
N GLU A 150 -7.59 -16.84 -15.65
CA GLU A 150 -8.50 -15.76 -15.22
C GLU A 150 -8.42 -15.51 -13.71
N ASN A 151 -8.35 -16.56 -12.89
CA ASN A 151 -8.19 -16.41 -11.44
C ASN A 151 -6.82 -15.87 -11.07
N LEU A 152 -5.75 -16.25 -11.77
CA LEU A 152 -4.41 -15.73 -11.56
C LEU A 152 -4.32 -14.24 -11.92
N ILE A 153 -4.94 -13.85 -13.03
CA ILE A 153 -5.05 -12.43 -13.44
C ILE A 153 -5.85 -11.65 -12.39
N TYR A 154 -7.02 -12.17 -11.99
CA TYR A 154 -7.84 -11.54 -10.94
C TYR A 154 -7.07 -11.37 -9.64
N PHE A 155 -6.29 -12.37 -9.23
CA PHE A 155 -5.44 -12.29 -8.04
C PHE A 155 -4.37 -11.19 -8.18
N GLY A 156 -3.74 -11.05 -9.36
CA GLY A 156 -2.75 -10.00 -9.64
C GLY A 156 -3.37 -8.59 -9.68
N GLU A 157 -4.62 -8.48 -10.14
CA GLU A 157 -5.37 -7.22 -10.22
C GLU A 157 -6.10 -6.87 -8.92
N PHE A 158 -6.11 -7.77 -7.94
CA PHE A 158 -6.92 -7.64 -6.72
C PHE A 158 -6.65 -6.33 -6.00
N HIS A 159 -5.39 -5.94 -5.89
CA HIS A 159 -5.01 -4.70 -5.24
C HIS A 159 -5.64 -3.48 -5.96
N ALA A 160 -5.43 -3.34 -7.25
CA ALA A 160 -5.94 -2.19 -8.00
C ALA A 160 -7.47 -2.18 -8.16
N LYS A 161 -8.10 -3.35 -8.31
CA LYS A 161 -9.55 -3.45 -8.60
C LYS A 161 -10.44 -3.58 -7.37
N VAL A 162 -9.93 -4.17 -6.29
CA VAL A 162 -10.72 -4.41 -5.07
C VAL A 162 -10.32 -3.47 -3.94
N HIS A 163 -9.02 -3.31 -3.70
CA HIS A 163 -8.54 -2.46 -2.62
C HIS A 163 -8.77 -0.97 -2.91
N HIS A 164 -8.50 -0.51 -4.15
CA HIS A 164 -8.71 0.88 -4.55
C HIS A 164 -10.17 1.22 -4.89
N ASP A 165 -11.03 0.24 -5.09
CA ASP A 165 -12.44 0.50 -5.34
C ASP A 165 -13.18 0.80 -4.03
N THR A 166 -13.38 2.08 -3.76
CA THR A 166 -14.10 2.55 -2.57
C THR A 166 -15.59 2.22 -2.59
N SER A 167 -16.13 1.84 -3.77
CA SER A 167 -17.55 1.44 -3.93
C SER A 167 -17.79 0.00 -3.46
N ILE A 168 -16.76 -0.83 -3.39
CA ILE A 168 -16.86 -2.20 -2.92
C ILE A 168 -16.97 -2.21 -1.40
N ASN A 169 -18.11 -2.71 -0.90
CA ASN A 169 -18.30 -2.89 0.53
C ASN A 169 -17.26 -3.90 1.08
N LYS A 170 -16.43 -3.45 2.04
CA LYS A 170 -15.37 -4.28 2.64
C LYS A 170 -15.96 -5.35 3.55
N THR A 171 -16.41 -6.44 2.95
CA THR A 171 -16.85 -7.62 3.70
C THR A 171 -15.66 -8.30 4.38
N SER A 172 -15.91 -9.05 5.46
CA SER A 172 -14.88 -9.85 6.13
C SER A 172 -14.16 -10.81 5.17
N LYS A 173 -14.87 -11.31 4.15
CA LYS A 173 -14.30 -12.14 3.09
C LYS A 173 -13.27 -11.37 2.26
N ASN A 174 -13.60 -10.14 1.84
CA ASN A 174 -12.69 -9.31 1.03
C ASN A 174 -11.47 -8.91 1.84
N ILE A 175 -11.62 -8.56 3.11
CA ILE A 175 -10.50 -8.26 4.02
C ILE A 175 -9.57 -9.47 4.16
N ALA A 176 -10.12 -10.68 4.32
CA ALA A 176 -9.31 -11.90 4.41
C ALA A 176 -8.58 -12.22 3.10
N LEU A 177 -9.25 -12.05 1.96
CA LEU A 177 -8.63 -12.26 0.63
C LEU A 177 -7.53 -11.22 0.38
N GLU A 178 -7.73 -9.97 0.77
CA GLU A 178 -6.73 -8.91 0.67
C GLU A 178 -5.50 -9.21 1.54
N PHE A 179 -5.74 -9.67 2.78
CA PHE A 179 -4.64 -10.10 3.66
C PHE A 179 -3.82 -11.23 3.01
N ILE A 180 -4.48 -12.25 2.48
CA ILE A 180 -3.83 -13.38 1.81
C ILE A 180 -3.08 -12.91 0.55
N ASN A 181 -3.70 -12.04 -0.25
CA ASN A 181 -3.08 -11.47 -1.44
C ASN A 181 -1.80 -10.72 -1.08
N ASN A 182 -1.87 -9.80 -0.12
CA ASN A 182 -0.72 -9.03 0.35
C ASN A 182 0.38 -9.94 0.93
N PHE A 183 0.02 -10.94 1.74
CA PHE A 183 0.98 -11.89 2.28
C PHE A 183 1.72 -12.66 1.19
N ILE A 184 1.01 -13.15 0.19
CA ILE A 184 1.59 -13.93 -0.92
C ILE A 184 2.47 -13.03 -1.80
N THR A 185 1.94 -11.91 -2.23
CA THR A 185 2.64 -11.02 -3.19
C THR A 185 3.82 -10.30 -2.56
N GLN A 186 3.76 -9.95 -1.28
CA GLN A 186 4.80 -9.20 -0.59
C GLN A 186 5.97 -10.04 -0.06
N GLY A 187 5.87 -11.38 -0.11
CA GLY A 187 6.99 -12.19 0.36
C GLY A 187 6.89 -13.69 0.11
N TRP A 188 5.72 -14.29 0.30
CA TRP A 188 5.59 -15.74 0.19
C TRP A 188 6.09 -16.29 -1.15
N ILE A 189 5.81 -15.58 -2.24
CA ILE A 189 6.29 -15.94 -3.59
C ILE A 189 7.82 -16.02 -3.66
N ILE A 190 8.52 -15.10 -2.97
CA ILE A 190 10.00 -15.11 -2.90
C ILE A 190 10.51 -16.36 -2.17
N ILE A 191 9.83 -16.79 -1.11
CA ILE A 191 10.18 -18.03 -0.41
C ILE A 191 10.08 -19.23 -1.34
N VAL A 192 9.05 -19.27 -2.19
CA VAL A 192 8.84 -20.36 -3.14
C VAL A 192 9.90 -20.36 -4.24
N ILE A 193 10.24 -19.21 -4.80
CA ILE A 193 11.21 -19.08 -5.90
C ILE A 193 12.67 -18.95 -5.44
N LYS A 194 12.92 -18.82 -4.14
CA LYS A 194 14.24 -18.57 -3.57
C LYS A 194 15.29 -19.66 -3.85
N TYR A 195 14.88 -20.84 -4.27
CA TYR A 195 15.84 -21.84 -4.73
C TYR A 195 16.80 -21.32 -5.80
N ALA A 196 16.38 -20.22 -6.49
CA ALA A 196 17.26 -19.46 -7.40
C ALA A 196 18.03 -18.34 -6.69
N LEU A 197 17.67 -17.97 -5.43
CA LEU A 197 18.21 -16.84 -4.66
C LEU A 197 18.61 -17.30 -3.25
N ILE A 198 19.62 -18.14 -3.16
CA ILE A 198 20.06 -18.88 -1.95
C ILE A 198 20.46 -17.95 -0.78
N PHE A 199 20.73 -16.68 -1.06
CA PHE A 199 21.26 -15.70 -0.11
C PHE A 199 20.21 -14.93 0.70
N LEU A 200 18.93 -15.30 0.65
CA LEU A 200 17.88 -14.59 1.39
C LEU A 200 17.43 -15.35 2.66
N ASP A 201 17.25 -14.64 3.77
CA ASP A 201 16.75 -15.20 5.03
C ASP A 201 15.22 -15.30 5.02
N ASN A 202 14.69 -16.52 5.04
CA ASN A 202 13.24 -16.78 5.00
C ASN A 202 12.46 -16.15 6.15
N ARG A 203 13.08 -16.06 7.34
CA ARG A 203 12.42 -15.51 8.53
C ARG A 203 12.21 -14.02 8.36
N VAL A 204 13.18 -13.34 7.75
CA VAL A 204 13.09 -11.91 7.43
C VAL A 204 12.06 -11.67 6.32
N ILE A 205 12.02 -12.54 5.29
CA ILE A 205 11.00 -12.46 4.25
C ILE A 205 9.60 -12.66 4.86
N LEU A 206 9.45 -13.68 5.72
CA LEU A 206 8.18 -13.98 6.38
C LEU A 206 7.76 -12.86 7.33
N LEU A 207 8.72 -12.27 8.06
CA LEU A 207 8.48 -11.09 8.89
C LEU A 207 7.89 -9.95 8.07
N TRP A 208 8.52 -9.62 6.94
CA TRP A 208 8.05 -8.53 6.07
C TRP A 208 6.66 -8.82 5.49
N ALA A 209 6.45 -10.03 4.95
CA ALA A 209 5.17 -10.40 4.34
C ALA A 209 3.99 -10.29 5.33
N LEU A 210 4.17 -10.83 6.55
CA LEU A 210 3.18 -10.75 7.62
C LEU A 210 3.01 -9.31 8.13
N TYR A 211 4.11 -8.58 8.29
CA TYR A 211 4.07 -7.18 8.70
C TYR A 211 3.28 -6.34 7.69
N TYR A 212 3.63 -6.42 6.41
CA TYR A 212 2.93 -5.67 5.36
C TYR A 212 1.44 -6.00 5.33
N ALA A 213 1.09 -7.29 5.28
CA ALA A 213 -0.30 -7.72 5.26
C ALA A 213 -1.08 -7.23 6.52
N THR A 214 -0.45 -7.23 7.70
CA THR A 214 -1.08 -6.77 8.94
C THR A 214 -1.24 -5.25 8.95
N VAL A 215 -0.20 -4.50 8.60
CA VAL A 215 -0.25 -3.03 8.61
C VAL A 215 -1.25 -2.52 7.58
N HIS A 216 -1.17 -3.03 6.36
CA HIS A 216 -2.02 -2.59 5.27
C HIS A 216 -3.52 -2.91 5.51
N ASN A 217 -3.82 -4.10 6.06
CA ASN A 217 -5.20 -4.53 6.24
C ASN A 217 -5.80 -4.21 7.61
N ILE A 218 -4.99 -3.97 8.64
CA ILE A 218 -5.49 -3.71 9.99
C ILE A 218 -5.13 -2.29 10.43
N ASN A 219 -3.82 -1.96 10.49
CA ASN A 219 -3.40 -0.68 11.03
C ASN A 219 -3.93 0.49 10.18
N TYR A 220 -3.84 0.42 8.85
CA TYR A 220 -4.30 1.49 7.98
C TYR A 220 -5.82 1.69 8.01
N ASN A 221 -6.59 0.63 8.27
CA ASN A 221 -8.02 0.76 8.50
C ASN A 221 -8.37 1.40 9.86
N ILE A 222 -7.43 1.46 10.79
CA ILE A 222 -7.63 2.08 12.11
C ILE A 222 -7.07 3.52 12.12
N THR A 223 -5.87 3.70 11.55
CA THR A 223 -5.12 4.97 11.66
C THR A 223 -5.34 5.92 10.50
N HIS A 224 -5.82 5.41 9.35
CA HIS A 224 -6.05 6.18 8.13
C HIS A 224 -4.89 7.13 7.78
N PRO A 225 -3.64 6.64 7.61
CA PRO A 225 -2.50 7.51 7.38
C PRO A 225 -2.67 8.32 6.10
N LEU A 226 -2.30 9.60 6.16
CA LEU A 226 -2.48 10.54 5.05
C LEU A 226 -1.80 10.07 3.76
N THR A 227 -0.59 9.54 3.86
CA THR A 227 0.16 9.00 2.71
C THR A 227 -0.57 7.88 1.98
N HIS A 228 -1.24 7.00 2.73
CA HIS A 228 -2.07 5.94 2.16
C HIS A 228 -3.35 6.48 1.52
N GLN A 229 -4.00 7.47 2.14
CA GLN A 229 -5.16 8.14 1.55
C GLN A 229 -4.79 8.87 0.24
N GLN A 230 -3.63 9.54 0.21
CA GLN A 230 -3.09 10.17 -1.00
C GLN A 230 -2.86 9.16 -2.11
N HIS A 231 -2.37 7.95 -1.77
CA HIS A 231 -2.21 6.85 -2.72
C HIS A 231 -3.54 6.40 -3.33
N HIS A 232 -4.61 6.32 -2.54
CA HIS A 232 -5.96 6.01 -3.05
C HIS A 232 -6.51 7.09 -3.98
N ILE A 233 -6.16 8.36 -3.76
CA ILE A 233 -6.54 9.48 -4.65
C ILE A 233 -5.71 9.47 -5.92
N ASN A 234 -4.39 9.21 -5.79
CA ASN A 234 -3.45 9.16 -6.91
C ASN A 234 -2.61 7.88 -6.83
N SER A 235 -3.09 6.84 -7.49
CA SER A 235 -2.46 5.51 -7.51
C SER A 235 -1.06 5.46 -8.13
N ARG A 236 -0.51 6.60 -8.58
CA ARG A 236 0.85 6.72 -9.11
C ARG A 236 1.88 7.17 -8.07
N THR A 237 1.52 7.20 -6.79
CA THR A 237 2.36 7.69 -5.70
C THR A 237 2.28 6.80 -4.47
N ASN A 238 3.27 6.92 -3.55
CA ASN A 238 3.27 6.28 -2.23
C ASN A 238 3.06 4.75 -2.27
N TYR A 239 3.94 4.02 -2.98
CA TYR A 239 3.83 2.58 -3.19
C TYR A 239 4.40 1.70 -2.06
N GLY A 240 5.21 2.25 -1.17
CA GLY A 240 5.91 1.45 -0.16
C GLY A 240 6.05 2.13 1.18
N ILE A 241 7.03 1.67 1.95
CA ILE A 241 7.50 2.46 3.07
C ILE A 241 8.16 3.73 2.54
N ASP A 242 7.91 4.82 3.19
CA ASP A 242 8.22 6.20 2.78
C ASP A 242 9.64 6.38 2.19
N ILE A 243 10.63 5.65 2.73
CA ILE A 243 12.01 5.74 2.28
C ILE A 243 12.19 5.37 0.79
N TRP A 244 11.44 4.37 0.28
CA TRP A 244 11.54 3.98 -1.13
C TRP A 244 10.85 4.99 -2.04
N ASP A 245 9.70 5.53 -1.61
CA ASP A 245 9.00 6.59 -2.35
C ASP A 245 9.83 7.86 -2.45
N ILE A 246 10.58 8.19 -1.38
CA ILE A 246 11.52 9.32 -1.39
C ILE A 246 12.70 9.04 -2.33
N ILE A 247 13.35 7.88 -2.24
CA ILE A 247 14.55 7.54 -3.04
C ILE A 247 14.22 7.48 -4.53
N ILE A 248 13.05 6.91 -4.89
CA ILE A 248 12.66 6.72 -6.29
C ILE A 248 11.93 7.95 -6.85
N GLY A 249 11.42 8.83 -5.98
CA GLY A 249 10.72 10.03 -6.41
C GLY A 249 9.23 9.85 -6.64
N SER A 250 8.62 8.77 -6.10
CA SER A 250 7.18 8.48 -6.21
C SER A 250 6.36 9.03 -5.03
N LYS A 251 6.96 9.87 -4.19
CA LYS A 251 6.26 10.49 -3.07
C LYS A 251 5.27 11.55 -3.53
N TYR A 252 4.06 11.52 -2.95
CA TYR A 252 3.00 12.49 -3.29
C TYR A 252 3.30 13.89 -2.73
N ASP A 253 3.58 13.98 -1.44
CA ASP A 253 3.87 15.22 -0.74
C ASP A 253 5.21 15.13 0.00
N TRP A 254 6.16 15.95 -0.44
CA TRP A 254 7.51 15.98 0.10
C TRP A 254 7.62 16.72 1.44
N SER A 255 6.60 17.49 1.82
CA SER A 255 6.51 18.11 3.13
C SER A 255 6.10 17.13 4.23
N GLU A 256 5.41 16.06 3.87
CA GLU A 256 4.89 15.04 4.77
C GLU A 256 5.80 13.82 4.83
N VAL A 257 5.96 13.25 6.01
CA VAL A 257 6.68 11.98 6.25
C VAL A 257 5.76 11.08 7.04
N GLU A 258 5.51 9.88 6.52
CA GLU A 258 4.69 8.90 7.24
C GLU A 258 5.42 8.38 8.47
N THR A 259 4.71 8.27 9.60
CA THR A 259 5.26 7.69 10.81
C THR A 259 4.87 6.22 10.96
N HIS A 260 5.89 5.36 10.98
CA HIS A 260 5.75 3.91 11.15
C HIS A 260 6.04 3.45 12.58
N ASN A 261 6.37 4.35 13.51
CA ASN A 261 6.75 3.98 14.87
C ASN A 261 5.65 3.22 15.61
N HIS A 262 4.38 3.56 15.37
CA HIS A 262 3.24 2.88 15.97
C HIS A 262 3.10 1.42 15.51
N THR A 263 3.65 1.05 14.35
CA THR A 263 3.61 -0.32 13.82
C THR A 263 4.76 -1.19 14.34
N ALA A 264 5.70 -0.64 15.11
CA ALA A 264 6.79 -1.39 15.72
C ALA A 264 6.31 -2.57 16.58
N ILE A 265 5.15 -2.42 17.23
CA ILE A 265 4.54 -3.50 18.01
C ILE A 265 4.19 -4.72 17.14
N ASN A 266 3.75 -4.50 15.90
CA ASN A 266 3.44 -5.58 14.98
C ASN A 266 4.71 -6.38 14.62
N LEU A 267 5.84 -5.68 14.38
CA LEU A 267 7.13 -6.33 14.15
C LEU A 267 7.54 -7.22 15.33
N ILE A 268 7.40 -6.73 16.55
CA ILE A 268 7.76 -7.49 17.78
C ILE A 268 6.88 -8.73 17.90
N VAL A 269 5.57 -8.59 17.77
CA VAL A 269 4.63 -9.72 17.92
C VAL A 269 4.88 -10.77 16.83
N ILE A 270 5.01 -10.35 15.57
CA ILE A 270 5.26 -11.26 14.45
C ILE A 270 6.61 -11.97 14.65
N THR A 271 7.66 -11.23 15.06
CA THR A 271 8.97 -11.82 15.35
C THR A 271 8.89 -12.87 16.45
N ALA A 272 8.17 -12.60 17.53
CA ALA A 272 7.99 -13.57 18.61
C ALA A 272 7.30 -14.85 18.14
N VAL A 273 6.28 -14.73 17.29
CA VAL A 273 5.58 -15.88 16.69
C VAL A 273 6.53 -16.68 15.79
N ILE A 274 7.23 -16.01 14.86
CA ILE A 274 8.20 -16.68 13.96
C ILE A 274 9.30 -17.38 14.78
N TYR A 275 9.87 -16.69 15.76
CA TYR A 275 10.89 -17.22 16.63
C TYR A 275 10.42 -18.49 17.37
N TYR A 276 9.20 -18.43 17.96
CA TYR A 276 8.60 -19.57 18.63
C TYR A 276 8.40 -20.77 17.69
N VAL A 277 7.87 -20.53 16.49
CA VAL A 277 7.64 -21.57 15.47
C VAL A 277 8.95 -22.19 15.03
N CYS A 278 9.97 -21.37 14.72
CA CYS A 278 11.29 -21.84 14.30
C CYS A 278 11.94 -22.72 15.38
N ASN A 279 11.90 -22.32 16.64
CA ASN A 279 12.48 -23.09 17.72
C ASN A 279 11.70 -24.37 18.01
N LYS A 280 10.35 -24.33 17.97
CA LYS A 280 9.52 -25.51 18.22
C LYS A 280 9.69 -26.59 17.15
N PHE A 281 9.75 -26.19 15.88
CA PHE A 281 9.81 -27.11 14.75
C PHE A 281 11.26 -27.33 14.23
N LYS A 282 12.25 -26.67 14.83
CA LYS A 282 13.66 -26.77 14.49
C LYS A 282 13.96 -26.43 13.01
N ILE A 283 13.27 -25.43 12.45
CA ILE A 283 13.41 -24.93 11.09
C ILE A 283 14.19 -23.61 11.03
#